data_49b428823a8f10779eacf2fa85ca42d8
#
_entry.id   49b428823a8f10779eacf2fa85ca42d8
#
_cell.length_a   1.000
_cell.length_b   1.000
_cell.length_c   1.000
_cell.angle_alpha   90.00
_cell.angle_beta   90.00
_cell.angle_gamma   90.00
#
_symmetry.space_group_name_H-M   'P 1'
#
loop_
_entity.id
_entity.type
_entity.pdbx_description
1 polymer ?
#
loop_
_entity_poly.entity_id
_entity_poly.type
_entity_poly.pdbx_seq_one_letter_code
_entity_poly.pdbx_strand_id
1 'polypeptide(L)'
;PTRRSSDLNKSIELVFDNNHNTAIFPRLFINCKKGSKGTVILNFQGAENNASFINASTYIDVGENANLSIHKIQKNGNDTFDLQREYVSQAANSSFTMNTFPLSGRLTRNDLLINVTGSNCETFMNGAYTLKGKSHCDNHTTVDHKVANCYSKELYKGVIDDRATNVFNGKV
;
A
#
# COMPACT_ATOMS: atom_id res chain seq x y z
N PRO A 1 14.86 -22.17 19.47
CA PRO A 1 13.47 -22.47 19.22
C PRO A 1 12.95 -21.48 18.20
N THR A 2 12.75 -21.97 16.98
CA THR A 2 12.09 -21.23 15.90
C THR A 2 10.62 -21.06 16.28
N ARG A 3 10.22 -19.88 16.70
CA ARG A 3 8.80 -19.54 16.83
C ARG A 3 8.18 -19.68 15.44
N ARG A 4 7.25 -20.59 15.28
CA ARG A 4 6.36 -20.62 14.13
C ARG A 4 5.52 -19.36 14.19
N SER A 5 5.60 -18.52 13.17
CA SER A 5 4.84 -17.28 13.06
C SER A 5 3.35 -17.48 12.73
N SER A 6 2.82 -18.69 12.90
CA SER A 6 1.40 -19.02 12.69
C SER A 6 0.45 -18.37 13.69
N ASP A 7 0.95 -17.77 14.77
CA ASP A 7 0.14 -17.25 15.86
C ASP A 7 0.34 -15.75 16.12
N LEU A 8 0.80 -14.99 15.13
CA LEU A 8 0.89 -13.53 15.25
C LEU A 8 -0.50 -12.89 15.03
N ASN A 9 -1.32 -12.88 16.07
CA ASN A 9 -2.44 -11.95 16.19
C ASN A 9 -1.97 -10.49 16.36
N LYS A 10 -0.70 -10.20 16.06
CA LYS A 10 -0.08 -8.89 16.19
C LYS A 10 0.35 -8.38 14.82
N SER A 11 0.01 -7.15 14.53
CA SER A 11 0.52 -6.42 13.37
C SER A 11 1.98 -6.01 13.57
N ILE A 12 2.71 -5.93 12.47
CA ILE A 12 4.04 -5.29 12.43
C ILE A 12 3.83 -3.89 11.88
N GLU A 13 4.21 -2.88 12.64
CA GLU A 13 4.20 -1.49 12.17
C GLU A 13 5.62 -1.04 11.82
N LEU A 14 5.76 -0.47 10.62
CA LEU A 14 6.96 0.19 10.14
C LEU A 14 6.65 1.68 10.01
N VAL A 15 7.30 2.49 10.85
CA VAL A 15 7.12 3.94 10.85
C VAL A 15 8.24 4.60 10.05
N PHE A 16 7.85 5.37 9.05
CA PHE A 16 8.74 6.21 8.24
C PHE A 16 8.52 7.67 8.68
N ASP A 17 9.33 8.11 9.60
CA ASP A 17 9.24 9.44 10.15
C ASP A 17 10.03 10.43 9.28
N ASN A 18 9.33 11.40 8.72
CA ASN A 18 9.87 12.40 7.82
C ASN A 18 9.69 13.82 8.39
N ASN A 19 10.11 14.00 9.64
CA ASN A 19 9.97 15.27 10.37
C ASN A 19 11.02 16.34 10.02
N HIS A 20 11.85 16.08 9.02
CA HIS A 20 12.86 17.02 8.53
C HIS A 20 12.70 17.25 7.03
N ASN A 21 13.12 18.40 6.54
CA ASN A 21 13.14 18.72 5.11
C ASN A 21 14.18 17.85 4.39
N THR A 22 13.84 16.58 4.15
CA THR A 22 14.74 15.56 3.63
C THR A 22 14.12 14.79 2.47
N ALA A 23 14.97 14.10 1.74
CA ALA A 23 14.55 13.09 0.78
C ALA A 23 14.86 11.69 1.34
N ILE A 24 13.87 10.81 1.34
CA ILE A 24 14.02 9.41 1.77
C ILE A 24 13.62 8.45 0.65
N PHE A 25 14.34 7.33 0.56
CA PHE A 25 14.19 6.35 -0.51
C PHE A 25 14.02 4.92 0.06
N PRO A 26 12.96 4.63 0.83
CA PRO A 26 12.76 3.31 1.42
C PRO A 26 12.67 2.21 0.36
N ARG A 27 13.30 1.07 0.66
CA ARG A 27 13.19 -0.17 -0.14
C ARG A 27 12.84 -1.30 0.81
N LEU A 28 11.64 -1.87 0.61
CA LEU A 28 11.10 -2.92 1.48
C LEU A 28 10.95 -4.22 0.72
N PHE A 29 11.21 -5.32 1.42
CA PHE A 29 10.89 -6.66 0.97
C PHE A 29 10.03 -7.34 2.04
N ILE A 30 8.80 -7.70 1.67
CA ILE A 30 7.85 -8.37 2.55
C ILE A 30 7.60 -9.76 1.96
N ASN A 31 7.99 -10.80 2.68
CA ASN A 31 7.79 -12.18 2.27
C ASN A 31 6.84 -12.88 3.25
N CYS A 32 5.59 -13.08 2.83
CA CYS A 32 4.60 -13.86 3.55
C CYS A 32 4.69 -15.31 3.05
N LYS A 33 5.42 -16.17 3.78
CA LYS A 33 5.70 -17.55 3.37
C LYS A 33 4.43 -18.40 3.27
N LYS A 34 4.53 -19.53 2.58
CA LYS A 34 3.46 -20.51 2.42
C LYS A 34 2.73 -20.78 3.74
N GLY A 35 1.40 -20.67 3.73
CA GLY A 35 0.51 -20.92 4.86
C GLY A 35 0.60 -19.91 6.00
N SER A 36 1.38 -18.83 5.84
CA SER A 36 1.51 -17.78 6.87
C SER A 36 0.35 -16.79 6.80
N LYS A 37 0.06 -16.17 7.96
CA LYS A 37 -0.85 -15.02 8.05
C LYS A 37 -0.14 -13.86 8.70
N GLY A 38 -0.39 -12.64 8.21
CA GLY A 38 0.23 -11.45 8.78
C GLY A 38 -0.50 -10.17 8.41
N THR A 39 -0.31 -9.17 9.26
CA THR A 39 -0.74 -7.80 9.02
C THR A 39 0.46 -6.88 9.16
N VAL A 40 0.68 -6.03 8.17
CA VAL A 40 1.75 -5.02 8.17
C VAL A 40 1.13 -3.64 8.05
N ILE A 41 1.58 -2.72 8.87
CA ILE A 41 1.21 -1.30 8.81
C ILE A 41 2.44 -0.55 8.32
N LEU A 42 2.29 0.15 7.19
CA LEU A 42 3.29 1.06 6.64
C LEU A 42 2.83 2.48 6.97
N ASN A 43 3.44 3.11 7.95
CA ASN A 43 3.03 4.40 8.47
C ASN A 43 4.03 5.48 8.05
N PHE A 44 3.68 6.27 7.02
CA PHE A 44 4.46 7.42 6.56
C PHE A 44 3.92 8.67 7.24
N GLN A 45 4.74 9.34 8.02
CA GLN A 45 4.33 10.53 8.76
C GLN A 45 5.37 11.64 8.69
N GLY A 46 4.90 12.87 8.73
CA GLY A 46 5.74 14.07 8.73
C GLY A 46 5.05 15.23 9.39
N ALA A 47 5.82 16.18 9.90
CA ALA A 47 5.28 17.41 10.48
C ALA A 47 4.55 18.25 9.41
N GLU A 48 3.49 18.96 9.79
CA GLU A 48 2.58 19.67 8.89
C GLU A 48 3.30 20.64 7.94
N ASN A 49 4.30 21.35 8.42
CA ASN A 49 5.03 22.38 7.67
C ASN A 49 6.33 21.88 7.01
N ASN A 50 6.52 20.56 6.91
CA ASN A 50 7.72 20.00 6.28
C ASN A 50 7.56 19.91 4.77
N ALA A 51 8.63 20.30 4.06
CA ALA A 51 8.83 20.04 2.64
C ALA A 51 9.79 18.86 2.48
N SER A 52 9.27 17.74 2.05
CA SER A 52 10.03 16.50 1.97
C SER A 52 9.75 15.75 0.66
N PHE A 53 10.64 14.85 0.32
CA PHE A 53 10.47 13.96 -0.82
C PHE A 53 10.60 12.50 -0.38
N ILE A 54 9.58 11.71 -0.66
CA ILE A 54 9.56 10.27 -0.40
C ILE A 54 9.46 9.55 -1.74
N ASN A 55 10.37 8.60 -1.99
CA ASN A 55 10.28 7.69 -3.13
C ASN A 55 10.52 6.27 -2.64
N ALA A 56 9.44 5.60 -2.24
CA ALA A 56 9.47 4.26 -1.69
C ALA A 56 9.14 3.20 -2.75
N SER A 57 9.78 2.03 -2.60
CA SER A 57 9.39 0.83 -3.36
C SER A 57 9.29 -0.35 -2.41
N THR A 58 8.18 -1.09 -2.51
CA THR A 58 7.92 -2.27 -1.70
C THR A 58 7.70 -3.48 -2.61
N TYR A 59 8.47 -4.54 -2.38
CA TYR A 59 8.32 -5.82 -3.05
C TYR A 59 7.68 -6.81 -2.10
N ILE A 60 6.59 -7.45 -2.53
CA ILE A 60 5.71 -8.25 -1.68
C ILE A 60 5.50 -9.61 -2.33
N ASP A 61 5.93 -10.67 -1.64
CA ASP A 61 5.65 -12.03 -2.05
C ASP A 61 4.61 -12.65 -1.12
N VAL A 62 3.47 -13.06 -1.67
CA VAL A 62 2.41 -13.76 -0.95
C VAL A 62 2.44 -15.22 -1.36
N GLY A 63 2.96 -16.06 -0.48
CA GLY A 63 3.16 -17.49 -0.74
C GLY A 63 1.85 -18.28 -0.84
N GLU A 64 1.94 -19.50 -1.31
CA GLU A 64 0.81 -20.43 -1.42
C GLU A 64 0.07 -20.60 -0.09
N ASN A 65 -1.28 -20.54 -0.10
CA ASN A 65 -2.14 -20.61 1.09
C ASN A 65 -1.84 -19.51 2.14
N ALA A 66 -1.14 -18.44 1.79
CA ALA A 66 -0.85 -17.34 2.70
C ALA A 66 -1.96 -16.28 2.70
N ASN A 67 -2.06 -15.54 3.81
CA ASN A 67 -2.99 -14.42 3.95
C ASN A 67 -2.22 -13.20 4.48
N LEU A 68 -2.13 -12.15 3.66
CA LEU A 68 -1.41 -10.93 4.00
C LEU A 68 -2.30 -9.70 3.86
N SER A 69 -2.38 -8.91 4.91
CA SER A 69 -3.02 -7.60 4.88
C SER A 69 -1.99 -6.50 5.10
N ILE A 70 -2.01 -5.48 4.24
CA ILE A 70 -1.17 -4.28 4.38
C ILE A 70 -2.08 -3.06 4.56
N HIS A 71 -1.75 -2.25 5.55
CA HIS A 71 -2.39 -0.95 5.77
C HIS A 71 -1.33 0.14 5.58
N LYS A 72 -1.45 0.91 4.51
CA LYS A 72 -0.56 2.02 4.21
C LYS A 72 -1.22 3.34 4.61
N ILE A 73 -0.63 4.03 5.57
CA ILE A 73 -1.10 5.32 6.08
C ILE A 73 -0.11 6.38 5.64
N GLN A 74 -0.59 7.43 4.97
CA GLN A 74 0.21 8.51 4.45
C GLN A 74 -0.28 9.85 5.03
N LYS A 75 0.30 10.24 6.17
CA LYS A 75 0.04 11.49 6.87
C LYS A 75 1.30 12.37 6.81
N ASN A 76 1.56 12.88 5.63
CA ASN A 76 2.75 13.67 5.33
C ASN A 76 2.53 15.17 5.57
N GLY A 77 3.62 15.94 5.62
CA GLY A 77 3.55 17.40 5.64
C GLY A 77 2.93 17.97 4.36
N ASN A 78 2.36 19.18 4.46
CA ASN A 78 1.59 19.82 3.38
C ASN A 78 2.41 20.10 2.11
N ASP A 79 3.74 20.19 2.21
CA ASP A 79 4.64 20.40 1.08
C ASP A 79 5.47 19.13 0.75
N THR A 80 5.03 17.97 1.21
CA THR A 80 5.68 16.68 0.91
C THR A 80 5.19 16.11 -0.42
N PHE A 81 6.16 15.64 -1.22
CA PHE A 81 5.93 14.82 -2.42
C PHE A 81 6.22 13.36 -2.07
N ASP A 82 5.21 12.49 -2.20
CA ASP A 82 5.27 11.09 -1.81
C ASP A 82 4.93 10.18 -3.02
N LEU A 83 5.97 9.51 -3.54
CA LEU A 83 5.87 8.59 -4.66
C LEU A 83 6.10 7.17 -4.16
N GLN A 84 5.07 6.34 -4.22
CA GLN A 84 5.08 4.97 -3.72
C GLN A 84 4.84 3.98 -4.85
N ARG A 85 5.58 2.89 -4.85
CA ARG A 85 5.35 1.79 -5.78
C ARG A 85 5.40 0.46 -5.05
N GLU A 86 4.34 -0.32 -5.19
CA GLU A 86 4.24 -1.66 -4.65
C GLU A 86 4.17 -2.68 -5.80
N TYR A 87 5.03 -3.70 -5.71
CA TYR A 87 5.04 -4.86 -6.60
C TYR A 87 4.64 -6.08 -5.80
N VAL A 88 3.54 -6.72 -6.18
CA VAL A 88 2.99 -7.88 -5.48
C VAL A 88 3.04 -9.09 -6.40
N SER A 89 3.56 -10.20 -5.89
CA SER A 89 3.44 -11.52 -6.49
C SER A 89 2.58 -12.40 -5.59
N GLN A 90 1.54 -13.01 -6.15
CA GLN A 90 0.55 -13.77 -5.41
C GLN A 90 0.47 -15.20 -5.90
N ALA A 91 0.87 -16.16 -5.04
CA ALA A 91 0.85 -17.59 -5.34
C ALA A 91 -0.53 -18.20 -5.06
N ALA A 92 -0.74 -19.46 -5.46
CA ALA A 92 -2.03 -20.16 -5.42
C ALA A 92 -2.70 -20.18 -4.03
N ASN A 93 -4.03 -20.13 -4.02
CA ASN A 93 -4.88 -20.21 -2.84
C ASN A 93 -4.57 -19.14 -1.77
N SER A 94 -3.99 -18.03 -2.16
CA SER A 94 -3.61 -16.95 -1.25
C SER A 94 -4.62 -15.82 -1.26
N SER A 95 -4.66 -15.06 -0.15
CA SER A 95 -5.46 -13.85 -0.02
C SER A 95 -4.56 -12.66 0.28
N PHE A 96 -4.70 -11.59 -0.50
CA PHE A 96 -3.96 -10.35 -0.33
C PHE A 96 -4.90 -9.17 -0.21
N THR A 97 -4.67 -8.34 0.80
CA THR A 97 -5.43 -7.10 1.00
C THR A 97 -4.49 -5.92 1.12
N MET A 98 -4.69 -4.91 0.29
CA MET A 98 -4.03 -3.61 0.38
C MET A 98 -5.05 -2.54 0.74
N ASN A 99 -4.85 -1.87 1.87
CA ASN A 99 -5.64 -0.72 2.28
C ASN A 99 -4.74 0.53 2.27
N THR A 100 -5.10 1.53 1.48
CA THR A 100 -4.30 2.75 1.27
C THR A 100 -5.05 3.97 1.79
N PHE A 101 -4.41 4.72 2.68
CA PHE A 101 -4.99 5.89 3.35
C PHE A 101 -4.13 7.14 3.14
N PRO A 102 -4.23 7.81 1.98
CA PRO A 102 -3.62 9.12 1.77
C PRO A 102 -4.45 10.19 2.49
N LEU A 103 -3.88 10.75 3.53
CA LEU A 103 -4.59 11.68 4.43
C LEU A 103 -4.11 13.13 4.29
N SER A 104 -2.84 13.32 3.89
CA SER A 104 -2.25 14.64 3.64
C SER A 104 -0.97 14.52 2.82
N GLY A 105 -0.51 15.65 2.27
CA GLY A 105 0.65 15.75 1.40
C GLY A 105 0.40 16.73 0.27
N ARG A 106 1.45 17.26 -0.35
CA ARG A 106 1.35 18.13 -1.52
C ARG A 106 0.98 17.34 -2.76
N LEU A 107 1.70 16.24 -2.97
CA LEU A 107 1.44 15.27 -4.02
C LEU A 107 1.68 13.87 -3.45
N THR A 108 0.68 13.00 -3.58
CA THR A 108 0.79 11.59 -3.24
C THR A 108 0.48 10.79 -4.49
N ARG A 109 1.45 9.96 -4.93
CA ARG A 109 1.24 9.00 -6.00
C ARG A 109 1.48 7.59 -5.52
N ASN A 110 0.50 6.72 -5.75
CA ASN A 110 0.54 5.31 -5.41
C ASN A 110 0.39 4.47 -6.68
N ASP A 111 1.40 3.69 -7.03
CA ASP A 111 1.37 2.72 -8.11
C ASP A 111 1.37 1.31 -7.49
N LEU A 112 0.26 0.59 -7.52
CA LEU A 112 0.12 -0.77 -7.04
C LEU A 112 0.03 -1.74 -8.23
N LEU A 113 1.01 -2.63 -8.35
CA LEU A 113 1.08 -3.63 -9.41
C LEU A 113 1.03 -5.03 -8.81
N ILE A 114 0.01 -5.79 -9.16
CA ILE A 114 -0.24 -7.13 -8.61
C ILE A 114 -0.19 -8.16 -9.74
N ASN A 115 0.72 -9.10 -9.64
CA ASN A 115 0.81 -10.27 -10.51
C ASN A 115 0.22 -11.47 -9.78
N VAL A 116 -0.94 -11.94 -10.24
CA VAL A 116 -1.59 -13.15 -9.71
C VAL A 116 -1.11 -14.34 -10.52
N THR A 117 -0.16 -15.09 -9.96
CA THR A 117 0.55 -16.18 -10.64
C THR A 117 0.04 -17.56 -10.30
N GLY A 118 -0.80 -17.69 -9.26
CA GLY A 118 -1.43 -18.94 -8.84
C GLY A 118 -2.95 -18.87 -8.88
N SER A 119 -3.63 -20.00 -9.07
CA SER A 119 -5.09 -20.09 -9.09
C SER A 119 -5.74 -19.94 -7.71
N ASN A 120 -7.04 -19.68 -7.68
CA ASN A 120 -7.85 -19.52 -6.48
C ASN A 120 -7.36 -18.40 -5.54
N CYS A 121 -6.83 -17.33 -6.10
CA CYS A 121 -6.41 -16.18 -5.33
C CYS A 121 -7.55 -15.18 -5.11
N GLU A 122 -7.50 -14.52 -3.96
CA GLU A 122 -8.37 -13.40 -3.63
C GLU A 122 -7.52 -12.13 -3.44
N THR A 123 -7.89 -11.05 -4.11
CA THR A 123 -7.16 -9.78 -4.07
C THR A 123 -8.11 -8.63 -3.75
N PHE A 124 -7.84 -7.91 -2.67
CA PHE A 124 -8.66 -6.78 -2.25
C PHE A 124 -7.81 -5.51 -2.23
N MET A 125 -8.25 -4.49 -2.96
CA MET A 125 -7.59 -3.19 -3.04
C MET A 125 -8.56 -2.12 -2.57
N ASN A 126 -8.31 -1.55 -1.40
CA ASN A 126 -9.17 -0.55 -0.82
C ASN A 126 -8.41 0.75 -0.59
N GLY A 127 -9.06 1.87 -0.83
CA GLY A 127 -8.52 3.20 -0.55
C GLY A 127 -9.57 4.09 0.10
N ALA A 128 -9.15 4.84 1.12
CA ALA A 128 -9.95 5.91 1.67
C ALA A 128 -9.05 7.14 1.87
N TYR A 129 -9.45 8.28 1.31
CA TYR A 129 -8.64 9.49 1.34
C TYR A 129 -9.45 10.72 1.73
N THR A 130 -8.76 11.66 2.38
CA THR A 130 -9.29 12.99 2.65
C THR A 130 -8.28 14.02 2.14
N LEU A 131 -8.70 14.86 1.22
CA LEU A 131 -7.83 15.82 0.56
C LEU A 131 -8.40 17.22 0.72
N LYS A 132 -7.54 18.18 1.05
CA LYS A 132 -7.91 19.59 1.14
C LYS A 132 -6.79 20.52 0.70
N GLY A 133 -7.10 21.82 0.57
CA GLY A 133 -6.13 22.84 0.22
C GLY A 133 -5.67 22.69 -1.24
N LYS A 134 -4.40 22.37 -1.44
CA LYS A 134 -3.79 22.17 -2.76
C LYS A 134 -3.24 20.75 -2.93
N SER A 135 -3.70 19.81 -2.13
CA SER A 135 -3.26 18.42 -2.19
C SER A 135 -3.66 17.77 -3.52
N HIS A 136 -2.76 16.94 -4.04
CA HIS A 136 -3.04 16.10 -5.21
C HIS A 136 -2.77 14.63 -4.85
N CYS A 137 -3.74 13.77 -5.08
CA CYS A 137 -3.58 12.33 -4.88
C CYS A 137 -3.86 11.59 -6.20
N ASP A 138 -2.96 10.70 -6.57
CA ASP A 138 -3.03 9.89 -7.80
C ASP A 138 -2.83 8.42 -7.44
N ASN A 139 -3.89 7.61 -7.53
CA ASN A 139 -3.86 6.19 -7.23
C ASN A 139 -4.01 5.38 -8.52
N HIS A 140 -3.00 4.57 -8.82
CA HIS A 140 -2.98 3.64 -9.93
C HIS A 140 -2.90 2.22 -9.42
N THR A 141 -3.78 1.37 -9.89
CA THR A 141 -3.80 -0.06 -9.59
C THR A 141 -3.79 -0.85 -10.87
N THR A 142 -3.00 -1.90 -10.88
CA THR A 142 -2.98 -2.88 -11.97
C THR A 142 -2.98 -4.27 -11.38
N VAL A 143 -3.97 -5.09 -11.77
CA VAL A 143 -4.02 -6.50 -11.41
C VAL A 143 -3.90 -7.32 -12.69
N ASP A 144 -2.85 -8.12 -12.78
CA ASP A 144 -2.60 -9.01 -13.91
C ASP A 144 -2.89 -10.46 -13.47
N HIS A 145 -4.02 -10.99 -13.91
CA HIS A 145 -4.42 -12.38 -13.70
C HIS A 145 -3.74 -13.27 -14.72
N LYS A 146 -2.63 -13.91 -14.34
CA LYS A 146 -1.91 -14.85 -15.22
C LYS A 146 -2.59 -16.20 -15.37
N VAL A 147 -3.51 -16.52 -14.46
CA VAL A 147 -4.20 -17.80 -14.36
C VAL A 147 -5.69 -17.64 -14.07
N ALA A 148 -6.47 -18.65 -14.35
CA ALA A 148 -7.91 -18.66 -14.13
C ALA A 148 -8.30 -18.83 -12.64
N ASN A 149 -9.60 -18.66 -12.34
CA ASN A 149 -10.22 -18.86 -11.04
C ASN A 149 -9.69 -17.94 -9.93
N CYS A 150 -9.44 -16.69 -10.24
CA CYS A 150 -9.03 -15.68 -9.29
C CYS A 150 -10.09 -14.59 -9.16
N TYR A 151 -10.19 -14.01 -7.96
CA TYR A 151 -11.12 -12.94 -7.66
C TYR A 151 -10.36 -11.68 -7.26
N SER A 152 -10.75 -10.55 -7.82
CA SER A 152 -10.25 -9.25 -7.36
C SER A 152 -11.41 -8.29 -7.13
N LYS A 153 -11.27 -7.46 -6.10
CA LYS A 153 -12.21 -6.39 -5.76
C LYS A 153 -11.46 -5.12 -5.44
N GLU A 154 -11.96 -4.04 -5.99
CA GLU A 154 -11.40 -2.72 -5.79
C GLU A 154 -12.46 -1.75 -5.28
N LEU A 155 -12.09 -0.95 -4.27
CA LEU A 155 -12.96 0.05 -3.69
C LEU A 155 -12.15 1.25 -3.22
N TYR A 156 -12.25 2.37 -3.92
CA TYR A 156 -11.66 3.65 -3.53
C TYR A 156 -12.76 4.68 -3.28
N LYS A 157 -12.70 5.33 -2.12
CA LYS A 157 -13.62 6.41 -1.75
C LYS A 157 -12.86 7.56 -1.10
N GLY A 158 -13.33 8.79 -1.31
CA GLY A 158 -12.68 9.93 -0.69
C GLY A 158 -13.55 11.15 -0.61
N VAL A 159 -13.10 12.06 0.23
CA VAL A 159 -13.65 13.41 0.37
C VAL A 159 -12.60 14.40 -0.11
N ILE A 160 -12.98 15.30 -0.98
CA ILE A 160 -12.11 16.31 -1.58
C ILE A 160 -12.72 17.68 -1.31
N ASP A 161 -11.92 18.59 -0.80
CA ASP A 161 -12.33 19.95 -0.47
C ASP A 161 -11.33 20.99 -1.02
N ASP A 162 -11.73 22.24 -1.05
CA ASP A 162 -10.98 23.39 -1.55
C ASP A 162 -10.56 23.23 -3.04
N ARG A 163 -9.24 23.26 -3.28
CA ARG A 163 -8.61 23.12 -4.60
C ARG A 163 -7.84 21.80 -4.74
N ALA A 164 -8.11 20.86 -3.85
CA ALA A 164 -7.51 19.56 -3.94
C ALA A 164 -8.03 18.78 -5.15
N THR A 165 -7.23 17.86 -5.65
CA THR A 165 -7.58 17.04 -6.81
C THR A 165 -7.21 15.58 -6.56
N ASN A 166 -7.97 14.67 -7.17
CA ASN A 166 -7.69 13.24 -7.13
C ASN A 166 -7.79 12.62 -8.53
N VAL A 167 -6.90 11.69 -8.79
CA VAL A 167 -6.95 10.78 -9.93
C VAL A 167 -7.02 9.35 -9.42
N PHE A 168 -7.83 8.56 -10.06
CA PHE A 168 -7.89 7.12 -9.84
C PHE A 168 -7.89 6.39 -11.19
N ASN A 169 -7.00 5.43 -11.34
CA ASN A 169 -6.90 4.60 -12.55
C ASN A 169 -6.71 3.14 -12.13
N GLY A 170 -7.76 2.33 -12.33
CA GLY A 170 -7.74 0.89 -12.09
C GLY A 170 -7.70 0.12 -13.41
N LYS A 171 -6.86 -0.91 -13.48
CA LYS A 171 -6.75 -1.84 -14.59
C LYS A 171 -6.72 -3.28 -14.10
N VAL A 172 -7.56 -4.12 -14.70
CA VAL A 172 -7.63 -5.56 -14.47
C VAL A 172 -7.44 -6.29 -15.80
#